data_45e2cb42bdeeb8eb719a14247d7aae8e
#
_entry.id   45e2cb42bdeeb8eb719a14247d7aae8e
#
_cell.length_a   1.000
_cell.length_b   1.000
_cell.length_c   1.000
_cell.angle_alpha   90.00
_cell.angle_beta   90.00
_cell.angle_gamma   90.00
#
_symmetry.space_group_name_H-M   'P 1'
#
loop_
_entity.id
_entity.type
_entity.pdbx_description
1 polymer ?
#
loop_
_entity_poly.entity_id
_entity_poly.type
_entity_poly.pdbx_seq_one_letter_code
_entity_poly.pdbx_strand_id
1 'polypeptide(L)'
;MTSTLLRAQGAMAGLAVGDALGRPVEGMSAEQIRSTYGSVSDFVNMTPGGSDDTEYALLTGSALLKYGKSITADNFADYWLEKVCSQTAAFAGAGFSEMNAIANLRKGLRPPQSGQHNHAWSDGLAMRVAPIGVLAHPDYELTKKITVADGMVSHSGEGIHSGVVIAVAIAAAMSGKEFNVAFDDSLTMIPKNSWTYRSMVLVRDAVNANRKKPVHEIADLLFNKVAVTDYFYADLAPEAVSLAMASVLYGEGDFAKTLLFAVNLGRDADTIAAMAGAVAGALAGYASIPDNWKGAVTSVGGTCLQFAKGLNPYAMAEELLKVAA
;
A
#
# COMPACT_ATOMS: atom_id res chain seq x y z
N MET A 1 3.99 20.31 -16.05
CA MET A 1 3.03 19.49 -15.28
C MET A 1 2.67 20.24 -14.01
N THR A 2 1.43 20.16 -13.54
CA THR A 2 1.03 20.73 -12.24
C THR A 2 1.69 19.93 -11.11
N SER A 3 1.93 20.55 -9.96
CA SER A 3 2.48 19.84 -8.79
C SER A 3 1.58 18.67 -8.36
N THR A 4 0.27 18.81 -8.49
CA THR A 4 -0.73 17.78 -8.18
C THR A 4 -0.58 16.54 -9.08
N LEU A 5 -0.39 16.73 -10.40
CA LEU A 5 -0.16 15.61 -11.32
C LEU A 5 1.14 14.87 -11.00
N LEU A 6 2.22 15.59 -10.71
CA LEU A 6 3.49 14.96 -10.33
C LEU A 6 3.39 14.17 -9.03
N ARG A 7 2.60 14.64 -8.05
CA ARG A 7 2.32 13.90 -6.81
C ARG A 7 1.49 12.66 -7.05
N ALA A 8 0.42 12.75 -7.87
CA ALA A 8 -0.42 11.62 -8.21
C ALA A 8 0.36 10.52 -8.96
N GLN A 9 1.14 10.92 -9.95
CA GLN A 9 2.04 10.01 -10.67
C GLN A 9 3.10 9.42 -9.73
N GLY A 10 3.63 10.24 -8.81
CA GLY A 10 4.56 9.80 -7.78
C GLY A 10 3.97 8.73 -6.86
N ALA A 11 2.71 8.91 -6.41
CA ALA A 11 2.02 7.93 -5.58
C ALA A 11 1.86 6.57 -6.28
N MET A 12 1.33 6.58 -7.50
CA MET A 12 1.06 5.35 -8.25
C MET A 12 2.35 4.65 -8.72
N ALA A 13 3.34 5.44 -9.16
CA ALA A 13 4.65 4.91 -9.54
C ALA A 13 5.43 4.39 -8.33
N GLY A 14 5.39 5.15 -7.22
CA GLY A 14 6.08 4.79 -5.99
C GLY A 14 5.58 3.48 -5.40
N LEU A 15 4.26 3.24 -5.45
CA LEU A 15 3.67 1.95 -5.11
C LEU A 15 4.30 0.83 -5.94
N ALA A 16 4.23 0.93 -7.27
CA ALA A 16 4.71 -0.11 -8.17
C ALA A 16 6.24 -0.34 -8.08
N VAL A 17 7.00 0.71 -7.81
CA VAL A 17 8.46 0.61 -7.58
C VAL A 17 8.75 -0.09 -6.26
N GLY A 18 8.01 0.22 -5.19
CA GLY A 18 8.18 -0.41 -3.88
C GLY A 18 7.88 -1.90 -3.92
N ASP A 19 6.75 -2.27 -4.52
CA ASP A 19 6.35 -3.65 -4.81
C ASP A 19 7.46 -4.41 -5.56
N ALA A 20 7.93 -3.88 -6.70
CA ALA A 20 8.95 -4.54 -7.51
C ALA A 20 10.34 -4.64 -6.81
N LEU A 21 10.69 -3.70 -5.93
CA LEU A 21 11.92 -3.75 -5.15
C LEU A 21 11.84 -4.75 -3.99
N GLY A 22 10.69 -4.82 -3.32
CA GLY A 22 10.50 -5.65 -2.14
C GLY A 22 10.26 -7.12 -2.45
N ARG A 23 9.58 -7.44 -3.56
CA ARG A 23 9.20 -8.79 -3.95
C ARG A 23 10.29 -9.87 -3.88
N PRO A 24 11.55 -9.63 -4.30
CA PRO A 24 12.60 -10.66 -4.21
C PRO A 24 12.99 -11.04 -2.78
N VAL A 25 12.63 -10.23 -1.79
CA VAL A 25 12.97 -10.42 -0.38
C VAL A 25 11.75 -10.58 0.52
N GLU A 26 10.56 -10.72 -0.07
CA GLU A 26 9.31 -11.03 0.62
C GLU A 26 9.49 -12.28 1.49
N GLY A 27 8.99 -12.23 2.73
CA GLY A 27 9.09 -13.30 3.70
C GLY A 27 10.47 -13.46 4.37
N MET A 28 11.50 -12.72 3.93
CA MET A 28 12.81 -12.74 4.57
C MET A 28 12.82 -11.86 5.83
N SER A 29 13.64 -12.24 6.83
CA SER A 29 13.97 -11.33 7.92
C SER A 29 15.03 -10.31 7.46
N ALA A 30 15.13 -9.17 8.16
CA ALA A 30 16.19 -8.19 7.92
C ALA A 30 17.61 -8.81 8.04
N GLU A 31 17.80 -9.79 8.91
CA GLU A 31 19.06 -10.53 9.05
C GLU A 31 19.35 -11.41 7.81
N GLN A 32 18.32 -12.11 7.28
CA GLN A 32 18.45 -12.91 6.07
C GLN A 32 18.79 -12.02 4.85
N ILE A 33 18.15 -10.83 4.74
CA ILE A 33 18.49 -9.86 3.68
C ILE A 33 19.94 -9.42 3.82
N ARG A 34 20.38 -9.04 5.02
CA ARG A 34 21.78 -8.63 5.28
C ARG A 34 22.78 -9.73 4.95
N SER A 35 22.49 -10.96 5.33
CA SER A 35 23.40 -12.10 5.08
C SER A 35 23.47 -12.48 3.60
N THR A 36 22.39 -12.29 2.84
CA THR A 36 22.30 -12.71 1.43
C THR A 36 22.80 -11.61 0.48
N TYR A 37 22.39 -10.35 0.74
CA TYR A 37 22.61 -9.23 -0.18
C TYR A 37 23.49 -8.11 0.41
N GLY A 38 23.86 -8.17 1.69
CA GLY A 38 24.41 -7.02 2.43
C GLY A 38 23.35 -5.97 2.71
N SER A 39 22.77 -5.43 1.66
CA SER A 39 21.55 -4.63 1.64
C SER A 39 20.97 -4.60 0.22
N VAL A 40 19.65 -4.54 0.11
CA VAL A 40 19.00 -4.23 -1.17
C VAL A 40 19.17 -2.74 -1.44
N SER A 41 19.80 -2.39 -2.55
CA SER A 41 20.06 -1.00 -2.98
C SER A 41 19.54 -0.68 -4.38
N ASP A 42 19.06 -1.70 -5.11
CA ASP A 42 18.43 -1.61 -6.43
C ASP A 42 17.63 -2.89 -6.67
N PHE A 43 16.97 -3.02 -7.81
CA PHE A 43 16.29 -4.27 -8.19
C PHE A 43 17.26 -5.47 -8.15
N VAL A 44 16.90 -6.48 -7.39
CA VAL A 44 17.67 -7.75 -7.34
C VAL A 44 17.35 -8.59 -8.57
N ASN A 45 16.07 -8.70 -8.90
CA ASN A 45 15.61 -9.39 -10.11
C ASN A 45 14.69 -8.47 -10.89
N MET A 46 14.94 -8.30 -12.18
CA MET A 46 14.07 -7.51 -13.05
C MET A 46 12.79 -8.27 -13.36
N THR A 47 11.76 -8.12 -12.53
CA THR A 47 10.39 -8.52 -12.86
C THR A 47 9.60 -7.25 -13.14
N PRO A 48 9.43 -6.86 -14.42
CA PRO A 48 8.68 -5.67 -14.76
C PRO A 48 7.24 -5.73 -14.26
N GLY A 49 6.76 -4.63 -13.70
CA GLY A 49 5.35 -4.42 -13.46
C GLY A 49 4.82 -4.74 -12.05
N GLY A 50 5.67 -5.12 -11.10
CA GLY A 50 5.24 -5.41 -9.73
C GLY A 50 4.49 -6.76 -9.58
N SER A 51 3.81 -6.92 -8.46
CA SER A 51 3.04 -8.12 -8.09
C SER A 51 1.54 -7.81 -7.98
N ASP A 52 0.85 -8.55 -7.10
CA ASP A 52 -0.55 -8.34 -6.75
C ASP A 52 -0.80 -6.98 -6.10
N ASP A 53 0.11 -6.43 -5.31
CA ASP A 53 0.00 -5.07 -4.76
C ASP A 53 -0.37 -4.05 -5.82
N THR A 54 0.45 -3.98 -6.88
CA THR A 54 0.23 -3.06 -7.99
C THR A 54 -1.05 -3.41 -8.76
N GLU A 55 -1.32 -4.70 -9.00
CA GLU A 55 -2.48 -5.13 -9.77
C GLU A 55 -3.80 -4.88 -9.03
N TYR A 56 -3.86 -5.08 -7.70
CA TYR A 56 -5.02 -4.71 -6.88
C TYR A 56 -5.18 -3.19 -6.75
N ALA A 57 -4.10 -2.41 -6.69
CA ALA A 57 -4.21 -0.95 -6.74
C ALA A 57 -4.83 -0.48 -8.08
N LEU A 58 -4.45 -1.10 -9.20
CA LEU A 58 -5.05 -0.84 -10.49
C LEU A 58 -6.53 -1.29 -10.58
N LEU A 59 -6.91 -2.36 -9.86
CA LEU A 59 -8.31 -2.78 -9.72
C LEU A 59 -9.14 -1.71 -9.01
N THR A 60 -8.66 -1.24 -7.85
CA THR A 60 -9.30 -0.15 -7.09
C THR A 60 -9.40 1.12 -7.94
N GLY A 61 -8.30 1.52 -8.59
CA GLY A 61 -8.28 2.68 -9.50
C GLY A 61 -9.28 2.55 -10.64
N SER A 62 -9.35 1.39 -11.29
CA SER A 62 -10.29 1.14 -12.39
C SER A 62 -11.77 1.19 -11.92
N ALA A 63 -12.06 0.70 -10.72
CA ALA A 63 -13.40 0.84 -10.14
C ALA A 63 -13.75 2.31 -9.88
N LEU A 64 -12.79 3.10 -9.36
CA LEU A 64 -12.97 4.55 -9.15
C LEU A 64 -13.19 5.31 -10.47
N LEU A 65 -12.49 4.95 -11.55
CA LEU A 65 -12.72 5.53 -12.88
C LEU A 65 -14.13 5.24 -13.39
N LYS A 66 -14.68 4.04 -13.07
CA LYS A 66 -16.03 3.64 -13.50
C LYS A 66 -17.15 4.30 -12.70
N TYR A 67 -17.01 4.39 -11.38
CA TYR A 67 -18.09 4.78 -10.47
C TYR A 67 -17.90 6.17 -9.82
N GLY A 68 -16.72 6.76 -9.91
CA GLY A 68 -16.41 8.08 -9.34
C GLY A 68 -16.42 8.13 -7.81
N LYS A 69 -16.47 9.37 -7.29
CA LYS A 69 -16.42 9.66 -5.84
C LYS A 69 -17.60 9.11 -5.02
N SER A 70 -18.71 8.74 -5.68
CA SER A 70 -19.91 8.20 -5.03
C SER A 70 -19.92 6.68 -4.93
N ILE A 71 -18.82 6.02 -5.26
CA ILE A 71 -18.66 4.56 -5.22
C ILE A 71 -19.05 3.98 -3.86
N THR A 72 -19.72 2.85 -3.86
CA THR A 72 -20.20 2.13 -2.68
C THR A 72 -19.50 0.78 -2.55
N ALA A 73 -19.63 0.12 -1.39
CA ALA A 73 -19.12 -1.22 -1.18
C ALA A 73 -19.72 -2.23 -2.19
N ASP A 74 -21.00 -2.09 -2.52
CA ASP A 74 -21.64 -2.91 -3.54
C ASP A 74 -21.07 -2.67 -4.94
N ASN A 75 -20.72 -1.43 -5.30
CA ASN A 75 -20.06 -1.14 -6.57
C ASN A 75 -18.67 -1.77 -6.65
N PHE A 76 -17.89 -1.72 -5.56
CA PHE A 76 -16.61 -2.44 -5.50
C PHE A 76 -16.81 -3.95 -5.64
N ALA A 77 -17.77 -4.54 -4.92
CA ALA A 77 -18.07 -5.96 -5.02
C ALA A 77 -18.53 -6.37 -6.43
N ASP A 78 -19.37 -5.56 -7.10
CA ASP A 78 -19.77 -5.80 -8.49
C ASP A 78 -18.56 -5.76 -9.44
N TYR A 79 -17.64 -4.83 -9.20
CA TYR A 79 -16.42 -4.73 -9.99
C TYR A 79 -15.48 -5.93 -9.77
N TRP A 80 -15.36 -6.40 -8.51
CA TRP A 80 -14.63 -7.62 -8.20
C TRP A 80 -15.26 -8.86 -8.85
N LEU A 81 -16.60 -8.98 -8.83
CA LEU A 81 -17.31 -10.06 -9.51
C LEU A 81 -17.03 -10.05 -11.01
N GLU A 82 -17.04 -8.86 -11.64
CA GLU A 82 -16.81 -8.69 -13.08
C GLU A 82 -15.36 -9.00 -13.45
N LYS A 83 -14.37 -8.44 -12.75
CA LYS A 83 -12.96 -8.42 -13.17
C LYS A 83 -12.10 -9.51 -12.53
N VAL A 84 -12.43 -9.89 -11.29
CA VAL A 84 -11.61 -10.83 -10.49
C VAL A 84 -12.30 -12.19 -10.39
N CYS A 85 -13.54 -12.24 -9.90
CA CYS A 85 -14.23 -13.52 -9.66
C CYS A 85 -14.53 -14.29 -10.95
N SER A 86 -14.56 -13.64 -12.10
CA SER A 86 -14.73 -14.27 -13.44
C SER A 86 -13.44 -14.94 -13.94
N GLN A 87 -12.26 -14.61 -13.35
CA GLN A 87 -10.99 -15.20 -13.74
C GLN A 87 -10.95 -16.69 -13.40
N THR A 88 -10.47 -17.52 -14.35
CA THR A 88 -10.30 -18.96 -14.18
C THR A 88 -8.84 -19.36 -13.91
N ALA A 89 -7.88 -18.51 -14.29
CA ALA A 89 -6.47 -18.73 -13.98
C ALA A 89 -6.18 -18.56 -12.48
N ALA A 90 -5.05 -19.08 -12.04
CA ALA A 90 -4.58 -18.90 -10.67
C ALA A 90 -4.30 -17.43 -10.36
N PHE A 91 -4.51 -17.05 -9.10
CA PHE A 91 -4.19 -15.73 -8.56
C PHE A 91 -2.80 -15.78 -7.94
N ALA A 92 -1.76 -15.68 -8.77
CA ALA A 92 -0.38 -15.79 -8.29
C ALA A 92 -0.01 -14.58 -7.41
N GLY A 93 0.37 -14.86 -6.17
CA GLY A 93 0.73 -13.85 -5.19
C GLY A 93 -0.46 -13.32 -4.35
N ALA A 94 -1.72 -13.57 -4.76
CA ALA A 94 -2.86 -13.04 -4.00
C ALA A 94 -2.84 -13.45 -2.54
N GLY A 95 -3.04 -12.48 -1.67
CA GLY A 95 -3.14 -12.66 -0.24
C GLY A 95 -4.34 -13.53 0.18
N PHE A 96 -4.27 -14.07 1.39
CA PHE A 96 -5.32 -14.94 1.90
C PHE A 96 -6.66 -14.24 2.06
N SER A 97 -6.65 -12.94 2.39
CA SER A 97 -7.86 -12.11 2.49
C SER A 97 -8.59 -11.97 1.18
N GLU A 98 -7.85 -11.71 0.10
CA GLU A 98 -8.37 -11.58 -1.25
C GLU A 98 -8.98 -12.91 -1.73
N MET A 99 -8.29 -14.02 -1.48
CA MET A 99 -8.79 -15.35 -1.82
C MET A 99 -10.08 -15.71 -1.08
N ASN A 100 -10.19 -15.36 0.21
CA ASN A 100 -11.43 -15.54 0.98
C ASN A 100 -12.55 -14.65 0.44
N ALA A 101 -12.28 -13.39 0.13
CA ALA A 101 -13.25 -12.48 -0.46
C ALA A 101 -13.78 -13.01 -1.81
N ILE A 102 -12.88 -13.46 -2.70
CA ILE A 102 -13.25 -14.07 -3.98
C ILE A 102 -14.18 -15.29 -3.76
N ALA A 103 -13.82 -16.17 -2.83
CA ALA A 103 -14.61 -17.35 -2.51
C ALA A 103 -15.99 -16.96 -1.96
N ASN A 104 -16.08 -15.96 -1.10
CA ASN A 104 -17.31 -15.47 -0.51
C ASN A 104 -18.20 -14.77 -1.55
N LEU A 105 -17.63 -13.91 -2.39
CA LEU A 105 -18.37 -13.25 -3.47
C LEU A 105 -18.92 -14.27 -4.48
N ARG A 106 -18.15 -15.31 -4.85
CA ARG A 106 -18.60 -16.40 -5.73
C ARG A 106 -19.75 -17.21 -5.13
N LYS A 107 -19.87 -17.26 -3.79
CA LYS A 107 -20.99 -17.87 -3.05
C LYS A 107 -22.17 -16.93 -2.88
N GLY A 108 -22.12 -15.70 -3.39
CA GLY A 108 -23.18 -14.71 -3.29
C GLY A 108 -23.16 -13.87 -2.00
N LEU A 109 -22.14 -13.99 -1.15
CA LEU A 109 -21.99 -13.10 0.02
C LEU A 109 -21.56 -11.72 -0.47
N ARG A 110 -22.22 -10.70 0.08
CA ARG A 110 -21.95 -9.28 -0.26
C ARG A 110 -21.21 -8.57 0.89
N PRO A 111 -20.59 -7.39 0.65
CA PRO A 111 -20.08 -6.56 1.74
C PRO A 111 -21.17 -6.21 2.76
N PRO A 112 -20.90 -6.19 4.06
CA PRO A 112 -19.59 -6.45 4.66
C PRO A 112 -19.26 -7.94 4.89
N GLN A 113 -20.22 -8.86 4.67
CA GLN A 113 -20.07 -10.29 4.99
C GLN A 113 -18.96 -10.96 4.15
N SER A 114 -18.72 -10.49 2.91
CA SER A 114 -17.64 -11.02 2.07
C SER A 114 -16.24 -10.80 2.69
N GLY A 115 -16.05 -9.69 3.45
CA GLY A 115 -14.81 -9.35 4.14
C GLY A 115 -14.74 -9.84 5.60
N GLN A 116 -15.74 -10.57 6.10
CA GLN A 116 -15.78 -11.09 7.46
C GLN A 116 -15.31 -12.55 7.49
N HIS A 117 -14.02 -12.75 7.68
CA HIS A 117 -13.37 -14.05 7.75
C HIS A 117 -12.17 -14.03 8.72
N ASN A 118 -11.54 -15.19 8.96
CA ASN A 118 -10.47 -15.34 9.95
C ASN A 118 -9.16 -14.58 9.61
N HIS A 119 -8.97 -14.15 8.37
CA HIS A 119 -7.78 -13.41 7.92
C HIS A 119 -8.12 -11.98 7.46
N ALA A 120 -9.15 -11.37 8.01
CA ALA A 120 -9.66 -10.05 7.59
C ALA A 120 -8.82 -8.85 8.08
N TRP A 121 -7.70 -9.07 8.77
CA TRP A 121 -6.80 -8.06 9.31
C TRP A 121 -5.45 -8.02 8.59
N SER A 122 -5.37 -8.59 7.38
CA SER A 122 -4.19 -8.46 6.54
C SER A 122 -4.06 -7.05 5.94
N ASP A 123 -2.93 -6.77 5.35
CA ASP A 123 -2.57 -5.48 4.74
C ASP A 123 -3.03 -5.32 3.28
N GLY A 124 -3.66 -6.33 2.70
CA GLY A 124 -4.13 -6.34 1.32
C GLY A 124 -5.10 -5.21 0.94
N LEU A 125 -5.79 -4.58 1.91
CA LEU A 125 -6.47 -3.30 1.65
C LEU A 125 -5.47 -2.15 1.57
N ALA A 126 -4.51 -2.08 2.50
CA ALA A 126 -3.60 -0.96 2.60
C ALA A 126 -2.66 -0.85 1.38
N MET A 127 -2.27 -1.98 0.78
CA MET A 127 -1.44 -2.03 -0.42
C MET A 127 -2.13 -1.39 -1.65
N ARG A 128 -3.47 -1.42 -1.74
CA ARG A 128 -4.22 -1.03 -2.93
C ARG A 128 -4.91 0.33 -2.88
N VAL A 129 -4.84 1.07 -1.76
CA VAL A 129 -5.63 2.31 -1.56
C VAL A 129 -5.03 3.58 -2.15
N ALA A 130 -3.83 3.52 -2.76
CA ALA A 130 -3.21 4.70 -3.35
C ALA A 130 -4.12 5.48 -4.33
N PRO A 131 -4.89 4.84 -5.22
CA PRO A 131 -5.85 5.52 -6.08
C PRO A 131 -6.93 6.29 -5.32
N ILE A 132 -7.33 5.82 -4.13
CA ILE A 132 -8.34 6.49 -3.28
C ILE A 132 -7.76 7.79 -2.73
N GLY A 133 -6.54 7.75 -2.18
CA GLY A 133 -5.86 8.94 -1.69
C GLY A 133 -5.65 9.99 -2.79
N VAL A 134 -5.32 9.54 -4.01
CA VAL A 134 -5.18 10.41 -5.19
C VAL A 134 -6.51 11.02 -5.61
N LEU A 135 -7.61 10.24 -5.65
CA LEU A 135 -8.92 10.73 -6.10
C LEU A 135 -9.57 11.68 -5.10
N ALA A 136 -9.50 11.35 -3.80
CA ALA A 136 -10.32 11.99 -2.77
C ALA A 136 -9.65 13.18 -2.09
N HIS A 137 -8.33 13.43 -2.32
CA HIS A 137 -7.67 14.58 -1.73
C HIS A 137 -8.40 15.89 -2.09
N PRO A 138 -8.42 16.91 -1.23
CA PRO A 138 -7.89 16.96 0.14
C PRO A 138 -8.88 16.50 1.23
N ASP A 139 -9.98 15.85 0.87
CA ASP A 139 -11.08 15.48 1.76
C ASP A 139 -10.79 14.15 2.46
N TYR A 140 -10.35 14.20 3.73
CA TYR A 140 -10.02 13.00 4.50
C TYR A 140 -11.26 12.16 4.88
N GLU A 141 -12.41 12.78 5.09
CA GLU A 141 -13.65 12.06 5.37
C GLU A 141 -14.12 11.28 4.14
N LEU A 142 -14.04 11.90 2.95
CA LEU A 142 -14.32 11.20 1.70
C LEU A 142 -13.29 10.07 1.46
N THR A 143 -12.01 10.33 1.70
CA THR A 143 -10.94 9.32 1.59
C THR A 143 -11.25 8.11 2.48
N LYS A 144 -11.56 8.35 3.75
CA LYS A 144 -11.95 7.30 4.70
C LYS A 144 -13.20 6.55 4.23
N LYS A 145 -14.24 7.28 3.81
CA LYS A 145 -15.51 6.69 3.35
C LYS A 145 -15.30 5.71 2.19
N ILE A 146 -14.53 6.13 1.18
CA ILE A 146 -14.24 5.28 0.01
C ILE A 146 -13.36 4.09 0.41
N THR A 147 -12.34 4.31 1.26
CA THR A 147 -11.48 3.23 1.75
C THR A 147 -12.26 2.18 2.54
N VAL A 148 -13.18 2.61 3.41
CA VAL A 148 -14.05 1.69 4.14
C VAL A 148 -14.94 0.90 3.18
N ALA A 149 -15.48 1.53 2.14
CA ALA A 149 -16.31 0.87 1.15
C ALA A 149 -15.53 -0.21 0.36
N ASP A 150 -14.30 0.08 -0.08
CA ASP A 150 -13.43 -0.91 -0.71
C ASP A 150 -13.05 -2.02 0.28
N GLY A 151 -12.66 -1.63 1.50
CA GLY A 151 -12.26 -2.58 2.55
C GLY A 151 -13.34 -3.60 2.91
N MET A 152 -14.59 -3.20 2.96
CA MET A 152 -15.72 -4.09 3.28
C MET A 152 -15.84 -5.28 2.33
N VAL A 153 -15.26 -5.23 1.14
CA VAL A 153 -15.27 -6.36 0.19
C VAL A 153 -14.46 -7.53 0.71
N SER A 154 -13.29 -7.27 1.30
CA SER A 154 -12.26 -8.29 1.61
C SER A 154 -11.71 -8.23 3.04
N HIS A 155 -11.99 -7.17 3.80
CA HIS A 155 -11.40 -6.92 5.11
C HIS A 155 -12.44 -6.46 6.15
N SER A 156 -12.01 -6.45 7.41
CA SER A 156 -12.75 -5.88 8.54
C SER A 156 -11.78 -5.37 9.62
N GLY A 157 -12.28 -4.60 10.58
CA GLY A 157 -11.53 -4.17 11.76
C GLY A 157 -10.19 -3.52 11.43
N GLU A 158 -9.10 -4.10 11.91
CA GLU A 158 -7.74 -3.54 11.77
C GLU A 158 -7.26 -3.47 10.32
N GLY A 159 -7.67 -4.39 9.46
CA GLY A 159 -7.36 -4.31 8.03
C GLY A 159 -7.95 -3.04 7.39
N ILE A 160 -9.19 -2.65 7.77
CA ILE A 160 -9.79 -1.40 7.30
C ILE A 160 -9.11 -0.18 7.93
N HIS A 161 -8.83 -0.19 9.24
CA HIS A 161 -8.14 0.92 9.90
C HIS A 161 -6.78 1.21 9.25
N SER A 162 -6.02 0.16 8.95
CA SER A 162 -4.72 0.24 8.30
C SER A 162 -4.81 0.82 6.88
N GLY A 163 -5.79 0.38 6.09
CA GLY A 163 -6.05 0.97 4.77
C GLY A 163 -6.39 2.47 4.85
N VAL A 164 -7.19 2.88 5.85
CA VAL A 164 -7.51 4.29 6.07
C VAL A 164 -6.26 5.12 6.37
N VAL A 165 -5.32 4.59 7.18
CA VAL A 165 -4.05 5.28 7.47
C VAL A 165 -3.28 5.59 6.19
N ILE A 166 -3.06 4.60 5.32
CA ILE A 166 -2.29 4.80 4.08
C ILE A 166 -3.02 5.73 3.12
N ALA A 167 -4.33 5.55 2.90
CA ALA A 167 -5.11 6.39 2.01
C ALA A 167 -5.10 7.87 2.44
N VAL A 168 -5.27 8.15 3.73
CA VAL A 168 -5.26 9.51 4.27
C VAL A 168 -3.85 10.11 4.25
N ALA A 169 -2.81 9.34 4.54
CA ALA A 169 -1.43 9.80 4.41
C ALA A 169 -1.11 10.26 2.97
N ILE A 170 -1.58 9.49 1.97
CA ILE A 170 -1.45 9.86 0.55
C ILE A 170 -2.27 11.12 0.25
N ALA A 171 -3.52 11.23 0.71
CA ALA A 171 -4.35 12.43 0.50
C ALA A 171 -3.73 13.69 1.12
N ALA A 172 -3.10 13.57 2.29
CA ALA A 172 -2.35 14.64 2.93
C ALA A 172 -1.13 15.05 2.11
N ALA A 173 -0.34 14.07 1.65
CA ALA A 173 0.82 14.30 0.79
C ALA A 173 0.41 14.95 -0.54
N MET A 174 -0.68 14.49 -1.18
CA MET A 174 -1.28 15.10 -2.38
C MET A 174 -1.63 16.57 -2.16
N SER A 175 -2.03 16.94 -0.94
CA SER A 175 -2.36 18.30 -0.54
C SER A 175 -1.12 19.16 -0.20
N GLY A 176 0.09 18.63 -0.38
CA GLY A 176 1.34 19.33 -0.11
C GLY A 176 1.77 19.38 1.36
N LYS A 177 1.19 18.51 2.20
CA LYS A 177 1.64 18.37 3.60
C LYS A 177 3.01 17.68 3.66
N GLU A 178 3.76 18.00 4.70
CA GLU A 178 5.04 17.33 4.97
C GLU A 178 4.83 15.94 5.58
N PHE A 179 5.86 15.09 5.56
CA PHE A 179 5.79 13.68 5.95
C PHE A 179 5.29 13.45 7.39
N ASN A 180 5.72 14.27 8.35
CA ASN A 180 5.27 14.19 9.74
C ASN A 180 3.80 14.60 9.90
N VAL A 181 3.35 15.61 9.17
CA VAL A 181 1.95 16.05 9.17
C VAL A 181 1.07 14.99 8.50
N ALA A 182 1.49 14.41 7.37
CA ALA A 182 0.77 13.34 6.71
C ALA A 182 0.62 12.10 7.62
N PHE A 183 1.67 11.78 8.40
CA PHE A 183 1.63 10.73 9.41
C PHE A 183 0.60 11.03 10.51
N ASP A 184 0.69 12.21 11.14
CA ASP A 184 -0.18 12.58 12.26
C ASP A 184 -1.64 12.75 11.81
N ASP A 185 -1.90 13.35 10.65
CA ASP A 185 -3.24 13.50 10.08
C ASP A 185 -3.90 12.13 9.84
N SER A 186 -3.16 11.14 9.34
CA SER A 186 -3.68 9.79 9.10
C SER A 186 -4.19 9.12 10.38
N LEU A 187 -3.52 9.35 11.51
CA LEU A 187 -3.92 8.82 12.82
C LEU A 187 -5.23 9.42 13.33
N THR A 188 -5.58 10.64 12.92
CA THR A 188 -6.84 11.29 13.37
C THR A 188 -8.07 10.57 12.84
N MET A 189 -7.94 9.79 11.77
CA MET A 189 -9.05 9.16 11.05
C MET A 189 -9.38 7.74 11.53
N ILE A 190 -8.61 7.19 12.48
CA ILE A 190 -8.82 5.85 13.02
C ILE A 190 -9.02 5.89 14.55
N PRO A 191 -9.65 4.85 15.16
CA PRO A 191 -9.87 4.81 16.60
C PRO A 191 -8.56 4.77 17.40
N LYS A 192 -8.42 5.61 18.41
CA LYS A 192 -7.22 5.66 19.28
C LYS A 192 -6.95 4.37 20.05
N ASN A 193 -7.97 3.55 20.28
CA ASN A 193 -7.87 2.24 20.93
C ASN A 193 -7.66 1.08 19.95
N SER A 194 -7.53 1.34 18.63
CA SER A 194 -7.18 0.32 17.65
C SER A 194 -5.75 -0.19 17.82
N TRP A 195 -5.48 -1.38 17.36
CA TRP A 195 -4.12 -1.93 17.35
C TRP A 195 -3.23 -1.12 16.40
N THR A 196 -3.71 -0.81 15.20
CA THR A 196 -3.01 0.03 14.22
C THR A 196 -2.57 1.36 14.83
N TYR A 197 -3.45 2.07 15.54
CA TYR A 197 -3.09 3.35 16.18
C TYR A 197 -1.93 3.18 17.18
N ARG A 198 -2.02 2.16 18.05
CA ARG A 198 -0.96 1.92 19.06
C ARG A 198 0.37 1.56 18.41
N SER A 199 0.37 0.70 17.39
CA SER A 199 1.58 0.33 16.65
C SER A 199 2.21 1.53 15.94
N MET A 200 1.40 2.37 15.32
CA MET A 200 1.84 3.62 14.68
C MET A 200 2.52 4.58 15.68
N VAL A 201 1.95 4.76 16.87
CA VAL A 201 2.56 5.59 17.94
C VAL A 201 3.90 5.00 18.36
N LEU A 202 3.98 3.68 18.56
CA LEU A 202 5.22 3.00 18.97
C LEU A 202 6.35 3.20 17.94
N VAL A 203 6.05 3.06 16.65
CA VAL A 203 7.08 3.22 15.60
C VAL A 203 7.48 4.69 15.43
N ARG A 204 6.56 5.63 15.51
CA ARG A 204 6.85 7.07 15.49
C ARG A 204 7.84 7.46 16.58
N ASP A 205 7.54 7.07 17.82
CA ASP A 205 8.36 7.38 18.98
C ASP A 205 9.73 6.70 18.87
N ALA A 206 9.78 5.45 18.37
CA ALA A 206 11.03 4.72 18.14
C ALA A 206 11.91 5.40 17.08
N VAL A 207 11.37 5.78 15.92
CA VAL A 207 12.12 6.47 14.86
C VAL A 207 12.63 7.81 15.37
N ASN A 208 11.76 8.63 15.98
CA ASN A 208 12.13 9.97 16.45
C ASN A 208 13.25 9.94 17.52
N ALA A 209 13.21 8.99 18.45
CA ALA A 209 14.22 8.85 19.48
C ALA A 209 15.57 8.30 18.99
N ASN A 210 15.59 7.64 17.82
CA ASN A 210 16.75 6.88 17.37
C ASN A 210 17.31 7.29 16.00
N ARG A 211 16.90 8.41 15.42
CA ARG A 211 17.30 8.86 14.07
C ARG A 211 18.80 8.87 13.78
N LYS A 212 19.64 9.01 14.81
CA LYS A 212 21.10 9.06 14.68
C LYS A 212 21.79 7.70 14.79
N LYS A 213 21.01 6.64 15.06
CA LYS A 213 21.55 5.29 15.15
C LYS A 213 21.80 4.68 13.76
N PRO A 214 22.66 3.67 13.67
CA PRO A 214 22.81 2.87 12.45
C PRO A 214 21.47 2.30 11.99
N VAL A 215 21.28 2.24 10.66
CA VAL A 215 20.02 1.81 10.02
C VAL A 215 19.54 0.46 10.55
N HIS A 216 20.44 -0.51 10.68
CA HIS A 216 20.11 -1.86 11.14
C HIS A 216 19.61 -1.87 12.60
N GLU A 217 20.14 -1.01 13.48
CA GLU A 217 19.66 -0.92 14.85
C GLU A 217 18.24 -0.35 14.93
N ILE A 218 17.89 0.58 14.03
CA ILE A 218 16.53 1.11 13.92
C ILE A 218 15.59 0.02 13.40
N ALA A 219 15.99 -0.71 12.37
CA ALA A 219 15.23 -1.81 11.81
C ALA A 219 14.94 -2.90 12.85
N ASP A 220 15.98 -3.35 13.57
CA ASP A 220 15.84 -4.36 14.64
C ASP A 220 14.94 -3.84 15.79
N LEU A 221 15.04 -2.56 16.14
CA LEU A 221 14.18 -1.93 17.15
C LEU A 221 12.71 -1.92 16.70
N LEU A 222 12.42 -1.55 15.47
CA LEU A 222 11.07 -1.53 14.92
C LEU A 222 10.48 -2.93 14.86
N PHE A 223 11.24 -3.91 14.36
CA PHE A 223 10.86 -5.31 14.36
C PHE A 223 10.44 -5.77 15.76
N ASN A 224 11.29 -5.56 16.77
CA ASN A 224 11.01 -5.97 18.15
C ASN A 224 9.79 -5.28 18.77
N LYS A 225 9.33 -4.15 18.21
CA LYS A 225 8.18 -3.40 18.74
C LYS A 225 6.86 -3.81 18.16
N VAL A 226 6.83 -4.16 16.88
CA VAL A 226 5.55 -4.32 16.15
C VAL A 226 5.43 -5.64 15.37
N ALA A 227 6.52 -6.37 15.11
CA ALA A 227 6.44 -7.62 14.37
C ALA A 227 5.76 -8.72 15.21
N VAL A 228 4.88 -9.48 14.56
CA VAL A 228 4.12 -10.58 15.17
C VAL A 228 4.69 -11.91 14.66
N THR A 229 5.76 -12.35 15.31
CA THR A 229 6.52 -13.53 14.88
C THR A 229 5.84 -14.86 15.16
N ASP A 230 4.87 -14.88 16.08
CA ASP A 230 4.09 -16.08 16.42
C ASP A 230 2.95 -16.36 15.43
N TYR A 231 2.68 -15.40 14.53
CA TYR A 231 1.70 -15.57 13.47
C TYR A 231 2.40 -16.04 12.18
N PHE A 232 1.80 -17.03 11.51
CA PHE A 232 2.44 -17.68 10.37
C PHE A 232 2.68 -16.74 9.18
N TYR A 233 1.71 -15.85 8.91
CA TYR A 233 1.80 -14.89 7.80
C TYR A 233 2.49 -13.60 8.25
N ALA A 234 3.25 -12.97 7.35
CA ALA A 234 3.92 -11.69 7.60
C ALA A 234 3.05 -10.47 7.27
N ASP A 235 1.82 -10.68 6.82
CA ASP A 235 0.89 -9.73 6.22
C ASP A 235 -0.12 -9.09 7.20
N LEU A 236 0.17 -9.07 8.49
CA LEU A 236 -0.72 -8.40 9.45
C LEU A 236 -0.69 -6.88 9.27
N ALA A 237 -1.83 -6.30 8.95
CA ALA A 237 -1.96 -4.88 8.63
C ALA A 237 -1.42 -3.91 9.69
N PRO A 238 -1.66 -4.08 11.02
CA PRO A 238 -1.06 -3.21 12.04
C PRO A 238 0.47 -3.25 12.06
N GLU A 239 1.09 -4.39 11.74
CA GLU A 239 2.53 -4.53 11.59
C GLU A 239 3.02 -3.85 10.32
N ALA A 240 2.54 -4.30 9.15
CA ALA A 240 3.02 -3.87 7.85
C ALA A 240 2.85 -2.35 7.63
N VAL A 241 1.66 -1.80 7.95
CA VAL A 241 1.38 -0.37 7.82
C VAL A 241 2.24 0.47 8.77
N SER A 242 2.48 -0.02 10.00
CA SER A 242 3.36 0.70 10.93
C SER A 242 4.81 0.73 10.44
N LEU A 243 5.32 -0.37 9.88
CA LEU A 243 6.66 -0.44 9.28
C LEU A 243 6.78 0.44 8.03
N ALA A 244 5.75 0.46 7.18
CA ALA A 244 5.70 1.35 6.01
C ALA A 244 5.75 2.82 6.42
N MET A 245 4.93 3.23 7.39
CA MET A 245 4.89 4.61 7.85
C MET A 245 6.12 5.00 8.68
N ALA A 246 6.76 4.05 9.39
CA ALA A 246 8.06 4.26 10.01
C ALA A 246 9.14 4.56 8.95
N SER A 247 9.07 3.87 7.80
CA SER A 247 9.99 4.11 6.67
C SER A 247 9.79 5.51 6.06
N VAL A 248 8.55 5.99 5.95
CA VAL A 248 8.24 7.37 5.54
C VAL A 248 8.84 8.39 6.52
N LEU A 249 8.68 8.17 7.82
CA LEU A 249 9.27 9.04 8.85
C LEU A 249 10.81 9.01 8.81
N TYR A 250 11.42 7.85 8.59
CA TYR A 250 12.86 7.69 8.48
C TYR A 250 13.42 8.38 7.23
N GLY A 251 12.69 8.30 6.13
CA GLY A 251 13.07 8.90 4.84
C GLY A 251 13.06 10.42 4.83
N GLU A 252 12.23 11.08 5.68
CA GLU A 252 12.16 12.55 5.81
C GLU A 252 11.88 13.28 4.47
N GLY A 253 11.08 12.66 3.61
CA GLY A 253 10.72 13.17 2.29
C GLY A 253 11.66 12.73 1.15
N ASP A 254 12.73 12.02 1.45
CA ASP A 254 13.57 11.38 0.43
C ASP A 254 12.94 10.05 -0.01
N PHE A 255 12.59 9.97 -1.29
CA PHE A 255 11.92 8.82 -1.87
C PHE A 255 12.80 7.55 -1.81
N ALA A 256 14.03 7.62 -2.32
CA ALA A 256 14.90 6.45 -2.39
C ALA A 256 15.29 5.94 -0.98
N LYS A 257 15.61 6.86 -0.07
CA LYS A 257 15.91 6.54 1.33
C LYS A 257 14.72 5.83 2.00
N THR A 258 13.49 6.29 1.74
CA THR A 258 12.26 5.66 2.26
C THR A 258 12.13 4.23 1.77
N LEU A 259 12.20 4.00 0.45
CA LEU A 259 12.02 2.68 -0.12
C LEU A 259 13.10 1.69 0.28
N LEU A 260 14.36 2.11 0.20
CA LEU A 260 15.47 1.23 0.58
C LEU A 260 15.44 0.87 2.06
N PHE A 261 14.96 1.76 2.92
CA PHE A 261 14.73 1.41 4.31
C PHE A 261 13.59 0.39 4.44
N ALA A 262 12.44 0.61 3.79
CA ALA A 262 11.28 -0.28 3.82
C ALA A 262 11.63 -1.71 3.37
N VAL A 263 12.27 -1.85 2.21
CA VAL A 263 12.67 -3.16 1.65
C VAL A 263 13.60 -3.93 2.59
N ASN A 264 14.55 -3.25 3.23
CA ASN A 264 15.53 -3.88 4.11
C ASN A 264 14.99 -4.20 5.52
N LEU A 265 13.74 -3.87 5.82
CA LEU A 265 13.05 -4.35 7.03
C LEU A 265 12.67 -5.82 6.92
N GLY A 266 12.51 -6.34 5.71
CA GLY A 266 12.02 -7.69 5.48
C GLY A 266 10.53 -7.84 5.81
N ARG A 267 10.11 -9.01 6.26
CA ARG A 267 8.70 -9.37 6.50
C ARG A 267 7.91 -9.37 5.19
N ASP A 268 6.80 -8.72 5.13
CA ASP A 268 6.04 -8.47 3.89
C ASP A 268 6.67 -7.29 3.14
N ALA A 269 7.87 -7.53 2.62
CA ALA A 269 8.77 -6.47 2.19
C ALA A 269 8.28 -5.70 0.95
N ASP A 270 7.59 -6.35 0.04
CA ASP A 270 7.00 -5.74 -1.15
C ASP A 270 5.79 -4.88 -0.79
N THR A 271 4.86 -5.40 0.01
CA THR A 271 3.70 -4.64 0.49
C THR A 271 4.11 -3.45 1.37
N ILE A 272 5.07 -3.65 2.32
CA ILE A 272 5.60 -2.55 3.14
C ILE A 272 6.23 -1.48 2.26
N ALA A 273 7.03 -1.87 1.26
CA ALA A 273 7.68 -0.93 0.35
C ALA A 273 6.69 -0.29 -0.65
N ALA A 274 5.67 -1.02 -1.11
CA ALA A 274 4.59 -0.48 -1.96
C ALA A 274 3.84 0.64 -1.23
N MET A 275 3.41 0.41 0.00
CA MET A 275 2.74 1.42 0.84
C MET A 275 3.64 2.62 1.12
N ALA A 276 4.88 2.38 1.56
CA ALA A 276 5.86 3.44 1.82
C ALA A 276 6.16 4.25 0.56
N GLY A 277 6.30 3.57 -0.57
CA GLY A 277 6.53 4.15 -1.90
C GLY A 277 5.37 5.01 -2.38
N ALA A 278 4.13 4.58 -2.15
CA ALA A 278 2.96 5.37 -2.49
C ALA A 278 2.93 6.71 -1.73
N VAL A 279 3.16 6.67 -0.41
CA VAL A 279 3.19 7.87 0.42
C VAL A 279 4.39 8.76 0.08
N ALA A 280 5.60 8.19 -0.02
CA ALA A 280 6.82 8.93 -0.35
C ALA A 280 6.76 9.54 -1.76
N GLY A 281 6.20 8.82 -2.72
CA GLY A 281 5.99 9.30 -4.09
C GLY A 281 4.99 10.46 -4.15
N ALA A 282 3.92 10.41 -3.36
CA ALA A 282 2.99 11.55 -3.22
C ALA A 282 3.65 12.78 -2.57
N LEU A 283 4.53 12.56 -1.58
CA LEU A 283 5.27 13.64 -0.90
C LEU A 283 6.26 14.32 -1.84
N ALA A 284 7.14 13.53 -2.49
CA ALA A 284 8.27 14.03 -3.25
C ALA A 284 7.95 14.29 -4.73
N GLY A 285 6.89 13.64 -5.26
CA GLY A 285 6.47 13.73 -6.66
C GLY A 285 7.26 12.79 -7.58
N TYR A 286 6.71 12.53 -8.77
CA TYR A 286 7.26 11.60 -9.76
C TYR A 286 8.71 11.87 -10.16
N ALA A 287 9.13 13.14 -10.18
CA ALA A 287 10.48 13.51 -10.56
C ALA A 287 11.57 13.01 -9.58
N SER A 288 11.19 12.72 -8.32
CA SER A 288 12.11 12.23 -7.29
C SER A 288 12.44 10.74 -7.41
N ILE A 289 11.66 9.99 -8.20
CA ILE A 289 11.89 8.56 -8.41
C ILE A 289 13.08 8.39 -9.36
N PRO A 290 14.08 7.55 -9.04
CA PRO A 290 15.19 7.24 -9.94
C PRO A 290 14.72 6.76 -11.32
N ASP A 291 15.35 7.20 -12.40
CA ASP A 291 14.89 6.91 -13.76
C ASP A 291 14.95 5.43 -14.12
N ASN A 292 15.94 4.68 -13.62
CA ASN A 292 16.02 3.23 -13.77
C ASN A 292 14.84 2.51 -13.07
N TRP A 293 14.36 3.03 -11.94
CA TRP A 293 13.21 2.45 -11.25
C TRP A 293 11.89 2.75 -11.97
N LYS A 294 11.72 3.97 -12.49
CA LYS A 294 10.54 4.34 -13.30
C LYS A 294 10.37 3.41 -14.50
N GLY A 295 11.47 3.15 -15.22
CA GLY A 295 11.46 2.33 -16.43
C GLY A 295 11.00 0.88 -16.20
N ALA A 296 11.22 0.34 -15.00
CA ALA A 296 10.90 -1.04 -14.66
C ALA A 296 9.40 -1.30 -14.42
N VAL A 297 8.61 -0.26 -14.12
CA VAL A 297 7.21 -0.39 -13.65
C VAL A 297 6.19 0.34 -14.55
N THR A 298 6.49 0.47 -15.84
CA THR A 298 5.61 1.16 -16.81
C THR A 298 4.39 0.36 -17.24
N SER A 299 4.37 -0.95 -16.98
CA SER A 299 3.29 -1.85 -17.38
C SER A 299 3.28 -3.08 -16.48
N VAL A 300 2.09 -3.48 -16.00
CA VAL A 300 1.96 -4.67 -15.15
C VAL A 300 1.78 -5.95 -15.96
N GLY A 301 2.20 -7.07 -15.36
CA GLY A 301 2.21 -8.38 -16.02
C GLY A 301 0.83 -9.06 -16.11
N GLY A 302 -0.10 -8.75 -15.20
CA GLY A 302 -1.36 -9.47 -15.05
C GLY A 302 -1.14 -10.88 -14.50
N THR A 303 -0.18 -11.04 -13.61
CA THR A 303 0.21 -12.33 -13.03
C THR A 303 -0.78 -12.81 -11.98
N CYS A 304 -1.27 -11.90 -11.15
CA CYS A 304 -2.34 -12.14 -10.20
C CYS A 304 -3.71 -11.86 -10.83
N LEU A 305 -3.90 -10.67 -11.38
CA LEU A 305 -5.16 -10.22 -11.97
C LEU A 305 -4.99 -10.04 -13.49
N GLN A 306 -5.45 -11.03 -14.27
CA GLN A 306 -5.30 -11.05 -15.72
C GLN A 306 -5.84 -9.78 -16.41
N PHE A 307 -6.92 -9.17 -15.87
CA PHE A 307 -7.48 -7.95 -16.44
C PHE A 307 -6.51 -6.76 -16.36
N ALA A 308 -5.58 -6.76 -15.40
CA ALA A 308 -4.63 -5.68 -15.21
C ALA A 308 -3.48 -5.68 -16.22
N LYS A 309 -3.29 -6.78 -16.96
CA LYS A 309 -2.18 -6.92 -17.91
C LYS A 309 -2.08 -5.74 -18.87
N GLY A 310 -0.92 -5.11 -18.88
CA GLY A 310 -0.62 -3.96 -19.75
C GLY A 310 -1.11 -2.61 -19.23
N LEU A 311 -1.82 -2.56 -18.09
CA LEU A 311 -2.18 -1.29 -17.47
C LEU A 311 -0.94 -0.58 -16.98
N ASN A 312 -1.00 0.76 -17.01
CA ASN A 312 0.10 1.64 -16.62
C ASN A 312 -0.31 2.45 -15.38
N PRO A 313 0.38 2.30 -14.24
CA PRO A 313 0.08 3.05 -13.02
C PRO A 313 0.14 4.57 -13.19
N TYR A 314 1.07 5.09 -13.99
CA TYR A 314 1.20 6.55 -14.22
C TYR A 314 0.02 7.12 -15.00
N ALA A 315 -0.41 6.41 -16.03
CA ALA A 315 -1.57 6.82 -16.84
C ALA A 315 -2.83 6.84 -15.97
N MET A 316 -3.00 5.87 -15.08
CA MET A 316 -4.12 5.82 -14.16
C MET A 316 -4.16 7.04 -13.22
N ALA A 317 -3.01 7.52 -12.74
CA ALA A 317 -2.94 8.72 -11.92
C ALA A 317 -3.56 9.95 -12.61
N GLU A 318 -3.28 10.12 -13.89
CA GLU A 318 -3.83 11.22 -14.70
C GLU A 318 -5.36 11.10 -14.87
N GLU A 319 -5.85 9.89 -15.17
CA GLU A 319 -7.29 9.64 -15.32
C GLU A 319 -8.05 9.85 -14.00
N LEU A 320 -7.48 9.43 -12.88
CA LEU A 320 -8.07 9.67 -11.55
C LEU A 320 -8.23 11.16 -11.25
N LEU A 321 -7.25 11.98 -11.62
CA LEU A 321 -7.34 13.44 -11.43
C LEU A 321 -8.44 14.08 -12.31
N LYS A 322 -8.74 13.54 -13.48
CA LYS A 322 -9.86 14.00 -14.31
C LYS A 322 -11.21 13.71 -13.67
N VAL A 323 -11.33 12.59 -12.95
CA VAL A 323 -12.53 12.23 -12.18
C VAL A 323 -12.60 13.02 -10.87
N ALA A 324 -11.44 13.42 -10.32
CA ALA A 324 -11.35 14.21 -9.10
C ALA A 324 -11.81 15.66 -9.28
N ALA A 325 -11.67 16.23 -10.48
CA ALA A 325 -12.05 17.59 -10.85
C ALA A 325 -13.57 17.77 -10.91
#